data_4013fff0661a72f82e4b1f6b1e8f3d35
#
_entry.id   4013fff0661a72f82e4b1f6b1e8f3d35
#
_cell.length_a   1.000
_cell.length_b   1.000
_cell.length_c   1.000
_cell.angle_alpha   90.00
_cell.angle_beta   90.00
_cell.angle_gamma   90.00
#
_symmetry.space_group_name_H-M   'P 1'
#
loop_
_entity.id
_entity.type
_entity.pdbx_description
1 polymer ?
#
loop_
_entity_poly.entity_id
_entity_poly.type
_entity_poly.pdbx_seq_one_letter_code
_entity_poly.pdbx_strand_id
1 'polypeptide(L)'
;MDTRVAMISIVVENQGDIEKLNQILHEYGSYIIGRMGLPYPKRNISLISVTVDAPADKISAMTGKIGMLKGITSKALYAKLQEGCSEETD
;
A
#
# COMPACT_ATOMS: atom_id res chain seq x y z
N MET A 1 11.11 18.63 1.21
CA MET A 1 11.04 17.31 0.61
C MET A 1 9.62 16.95 0.29
N ASP A 2 9.37 16.67 -0.94
CA ASP A 2 8.01 16.46 -1.40
C ASP A 2 7.58 15.05 -1.15
N THR A 3 6.44 14.91 -0.53
CA THR A 3 5.84 13.59 -0.36
C THR A 3 4.52 13.55 -1.07
N ARG A 4 4.07 12.35 -1.31
CA ARG A 4 2.77 12.10 -1.95
C ARG A 4 1.99 11.13 -1.11
N VAL A 5 0.69 11.27 -1.20
CA VAL A 5 -0.22 10.34 -0.51
C VAL A 5 -0.68 9.32 -1.52
N ALA A 6 -0.62 8.06 -1.14
CA ALA A 6 -1.05 6.98 -2.02
C ALA A 6 -1.69 5.87 -1.22
N MET A 7 -2.54 5.13 -1.88
CA MET A 7 -3.11 3.91 -1.33
C MET A 7 -2.53 2.75 -2.11
N ILE A 8 -1.98 1.79 -1.39
CA ILE A 8 -1.43 0.60 -2.01
C ILE A 8 -2.42 -0.53 -1.75
N SER A 9 -2.97 -1.04 -2.83
CA SER A 9 -3.92 -2.15 -2.75
C SER A 9 -3.17 -3.45 -2.97
N ILE A 10 -3.37 -4.40 -2.09
CA ILE A 10 -2.60 -5.64 -2.09
C ILE A 10 -3.59 -6.80 -2.04
N VAL A 11 -3.40 -7.75 -2.95
CA VAL A 11 -4.16 -8.99 -2.93
C VAL A 11 -3.20 -10.11 -2.60
N VAL A 12 -3.48 -10.82 -1.52
CA VAL A 12 -2.65 -11.93 -1.07
C VAL A 12 -3.42 -13.21 -1.32
N GLU A 13 -2.88 -14.06 -2.20
CA GLU A 13 -3.49 -15.35 -2.46
C GLU A 13 -3.16 -16.33 -1.33
N ASN A 14 -3.88 -17.43 -1.32
CA ASN A 14 -3.76 -18.39 -0.23
C ASN A 14 -2.32 -18.80 0.06
N GLN A 15 -1.50 -18.90 -0.98
CA GLN A 15 -0.10 -19.30 -0.80
C GLN A 15 0.86 -18.13 -0.84
N GLY A 16 0.35 -16.95 -0.64
CA GLY A 16 1.19 -15.78 -0.68
C GLY A 16 2.13 -15.71 0.51
N ASP A 17 3.25 -15.03 0.29
CA ASP A 17 4.30 -14.93 1.29
C ASP A 17 4.00 -13.80 2.26
N ILE A 18 3.12 -14.09 3.21
CA ILE A 18 2.65 -13.06 4.13
C ILE A 18 3.74 -12.59 5.07
N GLU A 19 4.69 -13.45 5.39
CA GLU A 19 5.79 -13.07 6.28
C GLU A 19 6.64 -11.99 5.64
N LYS A 20 7.01 -12.19 4.39
CA LYS A 20 7.83 -11.20 3.70
C LYS A 20 7.05 -9.92 3.46
N LEU A 21 5.75 -10.03 3.22
CA LEU A 21 4.91 -8.86 3.10
C LEU A 21 4.96 -8.03 4.38
N ASN A 22 4.80 -8.69 5.52
CA ASN A 22 4.81 -7.99 6.79
C ASN A 22 6.16 -7.36 7.07
N GLN A 23 7.24 -8.00 6.65
CA GLN A 23 8.57 -7.43 6.80
C GLN A 23 8.71 -6.14 6.00
N ILE A 24 8.22 -6.14 4.77
CA ILE A 24 8.28 -4.94 3.95
C ILE A 24 7.44 -3.83 4.56
N LEU A 25 6.25 -4.15 5.03
CA LEU A 25 5.40 -3.15 5.64
C LEU A 25 6.04 -2.58 6.90
N HIS A 26 6.74 -3.42 7.65
CA HIS A 26 7.44 -2.94 8.83
C HIS A 26 8.60 -2.02 8.45
N GLU A 27 9.32 -2.39 7.40
CA GLU A 27 10.46 -1.60 6.93
C GLU A 27 10.03 -0.18 6.56
N TYR A 28 8.85 -0.05 5.96
CA TYR A 28 8.37 1.26 5.54
C TYR A 28 7.35 1.85 6.51
N GLY A 29 7.33 1.35 7.74
CA GLY A 29 6.29 1.72 8.69
C GLY A 29 6.19 3.19 8.99
N SER A 30 7.32 3.92 8.94
CA SER A 30 7.29 5.33 9.24
C SER A 30 6.52 6.14 8.21
N TYR A 31 6.29 5.59 7.03
CA TYR A 31 5.54 6.27 5.99
C TYR A 31 4.06 5.90 6.00
N ILE A 32 3.69 4.87 6.74
CA ILE A 32 2.32 4.34 6.71
C ILE A 32 1.45 5.15 7.65
N ILE A 33 0.35 5.70 7.13
CA ILE A 33 -0.58 6.46 7.94
C ILE A 33 -1.83 5.67 8.29
N GLY A 34 -2.02 4.51 7.65
CA GLY A 34 -3.13 3.64 8.02
C GLY A 34 -3.09 2.38 7.20
N ARG A 35 -3.67 1.31 7.73
CA ARG A 35 -3.78 0.09 6.95
C ARG A 35 -5.02 -0.67 7.41
N MET A 36 -5.57 -1.44 6.48
CA MET A 36 -6.74 -2.23 6.75
C MET A 36 -6.60 -3.56 6.02
N GLY A 37 -6.95 -4.63 6.70
CA GLY A 37 -6.91 -5.94 6.11
C GLY A 37 -8.27 -6.59 6.18
N LEU A 38 -8.62 -7.29 5.13
CA LEU A 38 -9.91 -7.95 5.04
C LEU A 38 -9.70 -9.36 4.49
N PRO A 39 -9.70 -10.37 5.37
CA PRO A 39 -9.60 -11.73 4.86
C PRO A 39 -10.90 -12.14 4.18
N TYR A 40 -10.77 -12.87 3.10
CA TYR A 40 -11.94 -13.34 2.36
C TYR A 40 -11.78 -14.83 2.10
N PRO A 41 -12.11 -15.65 3.08
CA PRO A 41 -11.84 -17.10 3.00
C PRO A 41 -12.63 -17.80 1.90
N LYS A 42 -13.74 -17.23 1.49
CA LYS A 42 -14.54 -17.82 0.44
C LYS A 42 -13.74 -17.98 -0.86
N ARG A 43 -12.80 -17.10 -1.11
CA ARG A 43 -11.96 -17.16 -2.30
C ARG A 43 -10.50 -17.40 -1.95
N ASN A 44 -10.21 -17.68 -0.70
CA ASN A 44 -8.85 -17.96 -0.22
C ASN A 44 -7.90 -16.81 -0.51
N ILE A 45 -8.37 -15.59 -0.31
CA ILE A 45 -7.51 -14.42 -0.50
C ILE A 45 -7.67 -13.49 0.69
N SER A 46 -6.70 -12.60 0.82
CA SER A 46 -6.80 -11.49 1.75
C SER A 46 -6.59 -10.21 0.98
N LEU A 47 -7.36 -9.20 1.34
CA LEU A 47 -7.28 -7.90 0.69
C LEU A 47 -6.74 -6.91 1.71
N ILE A 48 -5.66 -6.25 1.35
CA ILE A 48 -5.00 -5.33 2.27
C ILE A 48 -4.86 -3.98 1.58
N SER A 49 -5.21 -2.94 2.31
CA SER A 49 -5.05 -1.57 1.83
C SER A 49 -4.14 -0.84 2.78
N VAL A 50 -3.10 -0.22 2.24
CA VAL A 50 -2.13 0.51 3.04
C VAL A 50 -2.07 1.93 2.50
N THR A 51 -2.29 2.90 3.37
CA THR A 51 -2.21 4.31 2.98
C THR A 51 -0.89 4.87 3.46
N VAL A 52 -0.19 5.55 2.57
CA VAL A 52 1.15 6.06 2.88
C VAL A 52 1.26 7.52 2.49
N ASP A 53 2.16 8.20 3.16
CA ASP A 53 2.56 9.56 2.80
C ASP A 53 4.09 9.53 2.75
N ALA A 54 4.64 9.52 1.55
CA ALA A 54 6.06 9.26 1.38
C ALA A 54 6.56 9.86 0.07
N PRO A 55 7.87 10.02 -0.07
CA PRO A 55 8.42 10.40 -1.37
C PRO A 55 8.04 9.37 -2.42
N ALA A 56 7.85 9.84 -3.66
CA ALA A 56 7.36 8.98 -4.73
C ALA A 56 8.27 7.77 -4.95
N ASP A 57 9.58 7.96 -4.83
CA ASP A 57 10.51 6.84 -5.03
C ASP A 57 10.35 5.78 -3.96
N LYS A 58 10.00 6.16 -2.75
CA LYS A 58 9.75 5.18 -1.69
C LYS A 58 8.46 4.42 -1.92
N ILE A 59 7.43 5.11 -2.39
CA ILE A 59 6.17 4.44 -2.71
C ILE A 59 6.38 3.42 -3.82
N SER A 60 7.11 3.83 -4.84
CA SER A 60 7.40 2.96 -5.97
C SER A 60 8.22 1.74 -5.54
N ALA A 61 9.23 1.97 -4.70
CA ALA A 61 10.06 0.87 -4.22
C ALA A 61 9.26 -0.10 -3.39
N MET A 62 8.42 0.41 -2.50
CA MET A 62 7.59 -0.41 -1.64
C MET A 62 6.62 -1.25 -2.46
N THR A 63 5.92 -0.60 -3.40
CA THR A 63 4.96 -1.30 -4.23
C THR A 63 5.63 -2.37 -5.06
N GLY A 64 6.81 -2.05 -5.60
CA GLY A 64 7.56 -3.01 -6.41
C GLY A 64 8.02 -4.22 -5.61
N LYS A 65 8.54 -3.97 -4.42
CA LYS A 65 8.97 -5.08 -3.56
C LYS A 65 7.82 -6.00 -3.21
N ILE A 66 6.68 -5.41 -2.89
CA ILE A 66 5.49 -6.20 -2.54
C ILE A 66 5.03 -7.02 -3.74
N GLY A 67 5.01 -6.37 -4.91
CA GLY A 67 4.52 -7.03 -6.11
C GLY A 67 5.39 -8.18 -6.58
N MET A 68 6.64 -8.24 -6.11
CA MET A 68 7.51 -9.34 -6.50
C MET A 68 7.35 -10.56 -5.60
N LEU A 69 6.56 -10.47 -4.56
CA LEU A 69 6.38 -11.60 -3.68
C LEU A 69 5.44 -12.62 -4.32
N LYS A 70 5.74 -13.89 -4.07
CA LYS A 70 4.94 -14.96 -4.63
C LYS A 70 3.51 -14.89 -4.12
N GLY A 71 2.55 -14.99 -5.01
CA GLY A 71 1.14 -15.01 -4.66
C GLY A 71 0.60 -13.67 -4.18
N ILE A 72 1.28 -12.59 -4.47
CA ILE A 72 0.87 -11.28 -4.01
C ILE A 72 0.88 -10.31 -5.19
N THR A 73 -0.18 -9.55 -5.31
CA THR A 73 -0.33 -8.51 -6.32
C THR A 73 -0.47 -7.18 -5.60
N SER A 74 0.18 -6.14 -6.12
CA SER A 74 0.06 -4.83 -5.50
C SER A 74 -0.06 -3.77 -6.58
N LYS A 75 -0.74 -2.69 -6.22
CA LYS A 75 -0.91 -1.56 -7.11
C LYS A 75 -1.09 -0.32 -6.27
N ALA A 76 -0.47 0.77 -6.70
CA ALA A 76 -0.57 2.02 -5.98
C ALA A 76 -1.46 2.98 -6.73
N LEU A 77 -2.30 3.68 -5.99
CA LEU A 77 -3.14 4.74 -6.50
C LEU A 77 -2.75 6.02 -5.79
N TYR A 78 -2.24 6.96 -6.54
CA TYR A 78 -1.78 8.22 -5.96
C TYR A 78 -2.94 9.20 -5.85
N ALA A 79 -3.01 9.87 -4.72
CA ALA A 79 -3.98 10.94 -4.55
C ALA A 79 -3.56 12.13 -5.39
N LYS A 80 -4.53 12.75 -6.05
CA LYS A 80 -4.28 13.94 -6.82
C LYS A 80 -4.66 15.13 -5.97
N LEU A 81 -3.67 15.74 -5.36
CA LEU A 81 -3.91 16.88 -4.49
C LEU A 81 -3.62 18.13 -5.27
N GLN A 82 -4.60 19.04 -5.30
CA GLN A 82 -4.44 20.29 -6.00
C GLN A 82 -4.07 21.37 -5.03
N GLU A 83 -2.98 22.05 -5.36
CA GLU A 83 -2.51 23.11 -4.53
C GLU A 83 -3.51 24.24 -4.46
N GLY A 84 -3.74 24.74 -3.27
CA GLY A 84 -4.62 25.88 -3.10
C GLY A 84 -6.07 25.58 -3.13
N CYS A 85 -6.46 24.35 -3.39
CA CYS A 85 -7.85 23.99 -3.45
C CYS A 85 -8.28 23.03 -2.39
N SER A 86 -7.33 22.46 -1.68
CA SER A 86 -7.67 21.37 -0.78
C SER A 86 -8.57 21.78 0.35
N GLU A 87 -8.52 23.02 0.73
CA GLU A 87 -9.29 23.42 1.90
C GLU A 87 -10.73 23.57 1.61
N GLU A 88 -11.11 23.60 0.37
CA GLU A 88 -12.52 23.80 0.10
C GLU A 88 -13.26 22.56 -0.03
N THR A 89 -12.68 21.50 0.18
CA THR A 89 -13.38 20.28 -0.04
C THR A 89 -14.21 19.87 1.10
N ASP A 90 -14.31 20.58 2.09
CA ASP A 90 -15.11 20.09 3.16
C ASP A 90 -16.55 20.34 3.09
#